data_753b4f00dc1461c9cef1e750d1ce73f9
#
_entry.id   753b4f00dc1461c9cef1e750d1ce73f9
#
_cell.length_a   1.000
_cell.length_b   1.000
_cell.length_c   1.000
_cell.angle_alpha   90.00
_cell.angle_beta   90.00
_cell.angle_gamma   90.00
#
_symmetry.space_group_name_H-M   'P 1'
#
loop_
_entity.id
_entity.type
_entity.pdbx_description
1 polymer ?
#
loop_
_entity_poly.entity_id
_entity_poly.type
_entity_poly.pdbx_seq_one_letter_code
_entity_poly.pdbx_strand_id
1 'polypeptide(L)'
;MKREHLEKCLIDGLIIVGILLLALPFLKESIVSWQLRTTQLTIATQLPATIPEEETIRIPALSDVMAPQPTTITGYGFVAIEAIDFQQPLLVGLTNQQLLRGGVVMFPERSLKNSNFVVLGHHLGRQSLLFGQLLEAQVGMEVSVTYLEESQQYIITDKKIVDESDLSVLEEEQTPKLTLITCPTPTRTEERYVLTAIPVEQATADHPQKPAATISTPKAAKVMVEKQETVWKQQSMKNWFLLFVILFIISGCLLGAHKLLDRSAS
;
A
#
# COMPACT_ATOMS: atom_id res chain seq x y z
N MET A 1 -26.55 -12.10 -44.91
CA MET A 1 -26.28 -13.10 -43.83
C MET A 1 -24.81 -13.15 -43.40
N LYS A 2 -23.82 -13.52 -44.23
CA LYS A 2 -22.42 -13.61 -43.79
C LYS A 2 -21.80 -12.26 -43.35
N ARG A 3 -22.13 -11.16 -44.02
CA ARG A 3 -21.58 -9.82 -43.72
C ARG A 3 -22.16 -9.25 -42.43
N GLU A 4 -23.41 -9.42 -42.15
CA GLU A 4 -24.07 -8.98 -40.90
C GLU A 4 -23.58 -9.73 -39.68
N HIS A 5 -23.29 -11.05 -39.79
CA HIS A 5 -22.68 -11.79 -38.73
C HIS A 5 -21.24 -11.32 -38.45
N LEU A 6 -20.47 -10.94 -39.48
CA LEU A 6 -19.13 -10.42 -39.31
C LEU A 6 -19.12 -9.05 -38.63
N GLU A 7 -20.07 -8.17 -39.01
CA GLU A 7 -20.23 -6.85 -38.39
C GLU A 7 -20.62 -6.97 -36.90
N LYS A 8 -21.55 -7.89 -36.57
CA LYS A 8 -21.93 -8.19 -35.19
C LYS A 8 -20.73 -8.71 -34.35
N CYS A 9 -19.97 -9.68 -34.87
CA CYS A 9 -18.79 -10.20 -34.21
C CYS A 9 -17.70 -9.14 -34.01
N LEU A 10 -17.54 -8.21 -34.97
CA LEU A 10 -16.58 -7.10 -34.81
C LEU A 10 -17.00 -6.13 -33.72
N ILE A 11 -18.27 -5.76 -33.64
CA ILE A 11 -18.82 -4.87 -32.62
C ILE A 11 -18.69 -5.52 -31.25
N ASP A 12 -19.06 -6.79 -31.08
CA ASP A 12 -18.94 -7.54 -29.84
C ASP A 12 -17.47 -7.64 -29.39
N GLY A 13 -16.56 -7.92 -30.34
CA GLY A 13 -15.13 -7.95 -30.10
C GLY A 13 -14.58 -6.61 -29.61
N LEU A 14 -15.00 -5.51 -30.20
CA LEU A 14 -14.59 -4.16 -29.84
C LEU A 14 -15.09 -3.76 -28.45
N ILE A 15 -16.33 -4.14 -28.12
CA ILE A 15 -16.91 -3.94 -26.79
C ILE A 15 -16.12 -4.72 -25.74
N ILE A 16 -15.83 -5.99 -25.98
CA ILE A 16 -15.06 -6.84 -25.06
C ILE A 16 -13.67 -6.25 -24.83
N VAL A 17 -12.97 -5.83 -25.89
CA VAL A 17 -11.65 -5.19 -25.76
C VAL A 17 -11.73 -3.90 -24.96
N GLY A 18 -12.71 -3.05 -25.21
CA GLY A 18 -12.91 -1.81 -24.45
C GLY A 18 -13.12 -2.07 -22.95
N ILE A 19 -13.90 -3.08 -22.63
CA ILE A 19 -14.16 -3.51 -21.24
C ILE A 19 -12.90 -4.06 -20.59
N LEU A 20 -12.13 -4.91 -21.28
CA LEU A 20 -10.87 -5.43 -20.77
C LEU A 20 -9.88 -4.31 -20.47
N LEU A 21 -9.79 -3.30 -21.34
CA LEU A 21 -8.94 -2.13 -21.11
C LEU A 21 -9.37 -1.32 -19.87
N LEU A 22 -10.67 -1.14 -19.67
CA LEU A 22 -11.21 -0.47 -18.49
C LEU A 22 -11.02 -1.30 -17.20
N ALA A 23 -10.97 -2.63 -17.30
CA ALA A 23 -10.76 -3.52 -16.16
C ALA A 23 -9.27 -3.64 -15.73
N LEU A 24 -8.31 -3.33 -16.61
CA LEU A 24 -6.87 -3.48 -16.34
C LEU A 24 -6.39 -2.83 -15.03
N PRO A 25 -6.74 -1.56 -14.70
CA PRO A 25 -6.30 -0.95 -13.45
C PRO A 25 -6.85 -1.68 -12.23
N PHE A 26 -8.10 -2.13 -12.27
CA PHE A 26 -8.72 -2.89 -11.18
C PHE A 26 -8.11 -4.29 -11.01
N LEU A 27 -7.70 -4.91 -12.12
CA LEU A 27 -7.04 -6.22 -12.10
C LEU A 27 -5.71 -6.16 -11.36
N LYS A 28 -4.88 -5.15 -11.65
CA LYS A 28 -3.59 -4.93 -10.99
C LYS A 28 -3.76 -4.83 -9.46
N GLU A 29 -4.68 -3.99 -9.00
CA GLU A 29 -4.95 -3.82 -7.57
C GLU A 29 -5.48 -5.10 -6.91
N SER A 30 -6.35 -5.83 -7.60
CA SER A 30 -6.92 -7.07 -7.12
C SER A 30 -5.86 -8.17 -6.96
N ILE A 31 -4.90 -8.25 -7.89
CA ILE A 31 -3.79 -9.20 -7.83
C ILE A 31 -2.89 -8.87 -6.64
N VAL A 32 -2.50 -7.60 -6.46
CA VAL A 32 -1.66 -7.20 -5.31
C VAL A 32 -2.37 -7.50 -4.00
N SER A 33 -3.65 -7.15 -3.88
CA SER A 33 -4.45 -7.45 -2.69
C SER A 33 -4.51 -8.95 -2.40
N TRP A 34 -4.63 -9.78 -3.43
CA TRP A 34 -4.62 -11.25 -3.29
C TRP A 34 -3.26 -11.77 -2.85
N GLN A 35 -2.17 -11.28 -3.46
CA GLN A 35 -0.80 -11.66 -3.09
C GLN A 35 -0.49 -11.31 -1.63
N LEU A 36 -0.82 -10.08 -1.19
CA LEU A 36 -0.63 -9.66 0.20
C LEU A 36 -1.35 -10.57 1.21
N ARG A 37 -2.51 -11.15 0.82
CA ARG A 37 -3.27 -12.09 1.68
C ARG A 37 -2.70 -13.48 1.74
N THR A 38 -2.13 -13.94 0.63
CA THR A 38 -1.61 -15.32 0.50
C THR A 38 -0.17 -15.44 0.95
N THR A 39 0.52 -14.31 1.12
CA THR A 39 1.90 -14.28 1.59
C THR A 39 1.95 -14.43 3.11
N GLN A 40 2.72 -15.41 3.58
CA GLN A 40 2.99 -15.59 4.99
C GLN A 40 4.10 -14.62 5.44
N LEU A 41 3.87 -13.91 6.53
CA LEU A 41 4.83 -12.99 7.11
C LEU A 41 5.50 -13.64 8.32
N THR A 42 6.82 -13.75 8.26
CA THR A 42 7.66 -14.16 9.41
C THR A 42 8.39 -12.94 9.94
N ILE A 43 8.35 -12.70 11.25
CA ILE A 43 9.04 -11.56 11.85
C ILE A 43 10.39 -12.02 12.39
N ALA A 44 11.46 -11.35 11.92
CA ALA A 44 12.80 -11.52 12.41
C ALA A 44 13.17 -10.36 13.36
N THR A 45 13.97 -10.68 14.36
CA THR A 45 14.47 -9.71 15.36
C THR A 45 15.91 -9.26 15.08
N GLN A 46 16.53 -9.79 14.05
CA GLN A 46 17.88 -9.44 13.62
C GLN A 46 17.92 -9.18 12.12
N LEU A 47 18.76 -8.25 11.71
CA LEU A 47 18.98 -7.97 10.30
C LEU A 47 19.60 -9.18 9.58
N PRO A 48 19.32 -9.36 8.28
CA PRO A 48 19.93 -10.41 7.49
C PRO A 48 21.42 -10.11 7.31
N ALA A 49 22.23 -11.17 7.18
CA ALA A 49 23.66 -11.03 6.91
C ALA A 49 23.98 -10.29 5.60
N THR A 50 23.06 -10.35 4.64
CA THR A 50 23.17 -9.64 3.37
C THR A 50 21.85 -8.95 3.08
N ILE A 51 21.90 -7.62 2.95
CA ILE A 51 20.76 -6.82 2.50
C ILE A 51 20.80 -6.77 0.98
N PRO A 52 19.65 -6.97 0.28
CA PRO A 52 19.59 -6.82 -1.17
C PRO A 52 20.10 -5.45 -1.62
N GLU A 53 20.80 -5.42 -2.77
CA GLU A 53 21.24 -4.16 -3.37
C GLU A 53 20.04 -3.26 -3.68
N GLU A 54 20.24 -1.96 -3.55
CA GLU A 54 19.22 -0.97 -3.84
C GLU A 54 18.91 -0.93 -5.34
N GLU A 55 17.64 -0.94 -5.67
CA GLU A 55 17.16 -0.79 -7.03
C GLU A 55 16.68 0.62 -7.30
N THR A 56 16.76 1.06 -8.56
CA THR A 56 16.04 2.26 -8.99
C THR A 56 14.53 2.03 -8.83
N ILE A 57 13.92 2.81 -7.96
CA ILE A 57 12.49 2.67 -7.67
C ILE A 57 11.66 3.23 -8.81
N ARG A 58 10.71 2.44 -9.27
CA ARG A 58 9.80 2.77 -10.36
C ARG A 58 8.36 2.40 -10.02
N ILE A 59 7.41 3.01 -10.72
CA ILE A 59 6.02 2.60 -10.61
C ILE A 59 5.88 1.14 -11.02
N PRO A 60 5.25 0.28 -10.20
CA PRO A 60 5.08 -1.12 -10.52
C PRO A 60 4.29 -1.30 -11.82
N ALA A 61 4.87 -2.02 -12.79
CA ALA A 61 4.18 -2.46 -13.98
C ALA A 61 3.30 -3.69 -13.68
N LEU A 62 2.40 -4.05 -14.59
CA LEU A 62 1.61 -5.27 -14.45
C LEU A 62 2.48 -6.52 -14.42
N SER A 63 3.59 -6.53 -15.17
CA SER A 63 4.59 -7.60 -15.16
C SER A 63 5.21 -7.82 -13.77
N ASP A 64 5.46 -6.75 -13.01
CA ASP A 64 6.04 -6.86 -11.66
C ASP A 64 5.06 -7.50 -10.69
N VAL A 65 3.78 -7.16 -10.83
CA VAL A 65 2.69 -7.73 -10.03
C VAL A 65 2.41 -9.19 -10.40
N MET A 66 2.54 -9.55 -11.68
CA MET A 66 2.32 -10.92 -12.16
C MET A 66 3.54 -11.83 -12.03
N ALA A 67 4.71 -11.28 -11.71
CA ALA A 67 5.90 -12.07 -11.47
C ALA A 67 5.68 -13.07 -10.32
N PRO A 68 6.28 -14.27 -10.37
CA PRO A 68 6.20 -15.24 -9.29
C PRO A 68 6.63 -14.61 -7.97
N GLN A 69 5.76 -14.68 -6.97
CA GLN A 69 6.01 -14.09 -5.67
C GLN A 69 6.33 -15.19 -4.66
N PRO A 70 7.30 -14.99 -3.74
CA PRO A 70 7.52 -15.92 -2.65
C PRO A 70 6.28 -16.02 -1.76
N THR A 71 5.99 -17.22 -1.33
CA THR A 71 4.87 -17.51 -0.42
C THR A 71 5.12 -17.04 1.01
N THR A 72 6.40 -16.82 1.36
CA THR A 72 6.82 -16.34 2.67
C THR A 72 7.76 -15.16 2.51
N ILE A 73 7.54 -14.09 3.28
CA ILE A 73 8.43 -12.94 3.37
C ILE A 73 8.88 -12.73 4.82
N THR A 74 10.08 -12.18 4.97
CA THR A 74 10.59 -11.80 6.28
C THR A 74 10.38 -10.32 6.51
N GLY A 75 9.60 -9.99 7.52
CA GLY A 75 9.46 -8.63 8.06
C GLY A 75 10.34 -8.44 9.28
N TYR A 76 10.65 -7.20 9.58
CA TYR A 76 11.50 -6.82 10.71
C TYR A 76 10.75 -5.97 11.73
N GLY A 77 9.45 -5.79 11.52
CA GLY A 77 8.57 -5.03 12.39
C GLY A 77 7.33 -4.56 11.67
N PHE A 78 6.68 -3.55 12.26
CA PHE A 78 5.44 -2.96 11.75
C PHE A 78 5.42 -1.46 12.00
N VAL A 79 4.74 -0.75 11.12
CA VAL A 79 4.28 0.63 11.34
C VAL A 79 2.75 0.64 11.27
N ALA A 80 2.10 1.32 12.23
CA ALA A 80 0.64 1.39 12.28
C ALA A 80 0.14 2.78 12.71
N ILE A 81 -0.99 3.21 12.13
CA ILE A 81 -1.77 4.39 12.54
C ILE A 81 -3.21 3.90 12.71
N GLU A 82 -3.60 3.63 13.95
CA GLU A 82 -4.90 3.01 14.24
C GLU A 82 -6.09 3.88 13.80
N ALA A 83 -5.94 5.19 13.89
CA ALA A 83 -7.01 6.15 13.55
C ALA A 83 -7.49 6.05 12.10
N ILE A 84 -6.67 5.49 11.20
CA ILE A 84 -6.99 5.31 9.77
C ILE A 84 -6.88 3.86 9.32
N ASP A 85 -6.87 2.89 10.24
CA ASP A 85 -6.66 1.46 9.98
C ASP A 85 -5.42 1.13 9.12
N PHE A 86 -4.42 2.03 9.13
CA PHE A 86 -3.16 1.82 8.43
C PHE A 86 -2.25 0.91 9.24
N GLN A 87 -1.76 -0.15 8.60
CA GLN A 87 -0.76 -1.04 9.16
C GLN A 87 0.02 -1.70 8.05
N GLN A 88 1.36 -1.59 8.11
CA GLN A 88 2.25 -2.19 7.13
C GLN A 88 3.42 -2.91 7.80
N PRO A 89 3.86 -4.07 7.26
CA PRO A 89 5.10 -4.67 7.69
C PRO A 89 6.29 -3.82 7.27
N LEU A 90 7.34 -3.82 8.08
CA LEU A 90 8.62 -3.20 7.78
C LEU A 90 9.56 -4.22 7.18
N LEU A 91 10.04 -3.94 6.00
CA LEU A 91 10.93 -4.80 5.20
C LEU A 91 12.29 -4.11 5.06
N VAL A 92 13.31 -4.87 4.68
CA VAL A 92 14.67 -4.39 4.50
C VAL A 92 15.15 -4.74 3.09
N GLY A 93 15.92 -3.83 2.48
CA GLY A 93 16.34 -3.90 1.07
C GLY A 93 15.41 -3.12 0.16
N LEU A 94 15.91 -1.99 -0.35
CA LEU A 94 15.14 -1.06 -1.19
C LEU A 94 14.99 -1.60 -2.61
N THR A 95 14.04 -2.52 -2.80
CA THR A 95 13.72 -3.13 -4.09
C THR A 95 12.26 -2.90 -4.47
N ASN A 96 11.98 -2.89 -5.77
CA ASN A 96 10.62 -2.75 -6.29
C ASN A 96 9.69 -3.86 -5.78
N GLN A 97 10.23 -5.08 -5.56
CA GLN A 97 9.45 -6.19 -5.01
C GLN A 97 9.09 -6.01 -3.53
N GLN A 98 10.01 -5.52 -2.71
CA GLN A 98 9.73 -5.27 -1.29
C GLN A 98 8.66 -4.18 -1.12
N LEU A 99 8.75 -3.10 -1.90
CA LEU A 99 7.78 -2.02 -1.88
C LEU A 99 6.35 -2.42 -2.30
N LEU A 100 6.19 -3.53 -3.03
CA LEU A 100 4.87 -4.11 -3.32
C LEU A 100 4.25 -4.86 -2.14
N ARG A 101 4.98 -5.04 -1.04
CA ARG A 101 4.57 -5.89 0.10
C ARG A 101 4.45 -5.16 1.43
N GLY A 102 5.03 -3.97 1.54
CA GLY A 102 5.00 -3.19 2.77
C GLY A 102 5.83 -1.93 2.69
N GLY A 103 6.16 -1.40 3.86
CA GLY A 103 7.13 -0.33 4.00
C GLY A 103 8.55 -0.87 4.00
N VAL A 104 9.45 -0.19 3.32
CA VAL A 104 10.88 -0.51 3.35
C VAL A 104 11.61 0.49 4.21
N VAL A 105 12.35 -0.02 5.19
CA VAL A 105 13.25 0.78 6.03
C VAL A 105 14.45 1.17 5.19
N MET A 106 14.64 2.48 5.00
CA MET A 106 15.66 3.01 4.10
C MET A 106 17.08 2.87 4.65
N PHE A 107 17.21 3.00 5.97
CA PHE A 107 18.48 2.87 6.71
C PHE A 107 18.31 1.84 7.83
N PRO A 108 18.49 0.55 7.53
CA PRO A 108 18.14 -0.55 8.44
C PRO A 108 18.91 -0.55 9.77
N GLU A 109 20.08 0.06 9.81
CA GLU A 109 20.95 0.19 10.98
C GLU A 109 20.51 1.28 11.96
N ARG A 110 19.59 2.17 11.55
CA ARG A 110 19.11 3.27 12.40
C ARG A 110 18.15 2.76 13.47
N SER A 111 18.32 3.29 14.69
CA SER A 111 17.47 2.98 15.84
C SER A 111 16.24 3.90 15.88
N LEU A 112 15.12 3.40 16.41
CA LEU A 112 13.92 4.21 16.66
C LEU A 112 14.14 5.30 17.71
N LYS A 113 15.15 5.16 18.58
CA LYS A 113 15.31 5.97 19.79
C LYS A 113 16.18 7.21 19.63
N ASN A 114 17.04 7.24 18.62
CA ASN A 114 18.05 8.29 18.50
C ASN A 114 18.41 8.68 17.06
N SER A 115 17.54 8.35 16.10
CA SER A 115 17.79 8.61 14.69
C SER A 115 16.53 9.11 13.98
N ASN A 116 16.71 9.67 12.79
CA ASN A 116 15.62 9.80 11.84
C ASN A 116 15.33 8.44 11.20
N PHE A 117 14.28 7.76 11.66
CA PHE A 117 13.87 6.46 11.13
C PHE A 117 12.98 6.65 9.90
N VAL A 118 13.50 6.29 8.73
CA VAL A 118 12.87 6.57 7.44
C VAL A 118 12.27 5.31 6.85
N VAL A 119 10.98 5.36 6.52
CA VAL A 119 10.27 4.26 5.86
C VAL A 119 9.65 4.75 4.56
N LEU A 120 9.95 4.05 3.48
CA LEU A 120 9.44 4.31 2.15
C LEU A 120 8.39 3.26 1.78
N GLY A 121 7.29 3.67 1.14
CA GLY A 121 6.28 2.75 0.65
C GLY A 121 5.54 3.24 -0.60
N HIS A 122 5.07 2.32 -1.42
CA HIS A 122 4.31 2.65 -2.63
C HIS A 122 2.91 3.17 -2.32
N HIS A 123 2.50 4.22 -3.06
CA HIS A 123 1.10 4.55 -3.26
C HIS A 123 0.59 3.73 -4.45
N LEU A 124 -0.22 2.71 -4.21
CA LEU A 124 -0.73 1.84 -5.25
C LEU A 124 -2.24 2.07 -5.45
N GLY A 125 -2.59 2.68 -6.58
CA GLY A 125 -3.92 2.84 -7.16
C GLY A 125 -5.00 3.40 -6.23
N ARG A 126 -5.34 2.66 -5.17
CA ARG A 126 -6.34 3.07 -4.17
C ARG A 126 -5.67 3.53 -2.88
N GLN A 127 -6.28 4.52 -2.23
CA GLN A 127 -5.82 5.05 -0.94
C GLN A 127 -5.71 3.97 0.14
N SER A 128 -6.50 2.91 0.07
CA SER A 128 -6.51 1.79 1.03
C SER A 128 -5.41 0.74 0.82
N LEU A 129 -4.53 0.89 -0.19
CA LEU A 129 -3.46 -0.05 -0.47
C LEU A 129 -2.09 0.53 -0.15
N LEU A 130 -1.30 -0.25 0.61
CA LEU A 130 0.06 0.08 1.02
C LEU A 130 0.13 1.48 1.68
N PHE A 131 1.09 2.31 1.25
CA PHE A 131 1.29 3.64 1.82
C PHE A 131 0.36 4.73 1.24
N GLY A 132 -0.49 4.42 0.25
CA GLY A 132 -1.51 5.34 -0.23
C GLY A 132 -2.48 5.80 0.87
N GLN A 133 -2.72 4.97 1.87
CA GLN A 133 -3.58 5.29 3.02
C GLN A 133 -2.99 6.38 3.93
N LEU A 134 -1.66 6.63 3.88
CA LEU A 134 -1.02 7.71 4.63
C LEU A 134 -1.55 9.11 4.27
N LEU A 135 -2.14 9.28 3.07
CA LEU A 135 -2.72 10.57 2.68
C LEU A 135 -3.91 10.98 3.57
N GLU A 136 -4.55 10.00 4.24
CA GLU A 136 -5.64 10.24 5.20
C GLU A 136 -5.12 10.67 6.58
N ALA A 137 -3.84 10.48 6.86
CA ALA A 137 -3.24 10.82 8.14
C ALA A 137 -3.27 12.32 8.42
N GLN A 138 -3.48 12.69 9.68
CA GLN A 138 -3.54 14.07 10.13
C GLN A 138 -2.51 14.33 11.23
N VAL A 139 -2.05 15.57 11.32
CA VAL A 139 -1.22 16.03 12.44
C VAL A 139 -1.96 15.78 13.76
N GLY A 140 -1.23 15.27 14.76
CA GLY A 140 -1.76 14.85 16.05
C GLY A 140 -2.20 13.40 16.15
N MET A 141 -2.25 12.63 15.04
CA MET A 141 -2.49 11.18 15.11
C MET A 141 -1.25 10.45 15.64
N GLU A 142 -1.50 9.37 16.36
CA GLU A 142 -0.45 8.50 16.89
C GLU A 142 0.01 7.47 15.85
N VAL A 143 1.32 7.22 15.81
CA VAL A 143 1.96 6.20 14.99
C VAL A 143 2.73 5.26 15.89
N SER A 144 2.41 3.97 15.81
CA SER A 144 3.16 2.91 16.49
C SER A 144 4.18 2.31 15.55
N VAL A 145 5.43 2.23 15.95
CA VAL A 145 6.47 1.51 15.21
C VAL A 145 7.08 0.46 16.11
N THR A 146 7.18 -0.76 15.58
CA THR A 146 8.01 -1.82 16.14
C THR A 146 9.03 -2.20 15.07
N TYR A 147 10.31 -2.23 15.42
CA TYR A 147 11.37 -2.61 14.50
C TYR A 147 12.44 -3.39 15.26
N LEU A 148 12.73 -4.60 14.79
CA LEU A 148 13.60 -5.56 15.50
C LEU A 148 13.07 -5.78 16.93
N GLU A 149 13.84 -5.39 17.94
CA GLU A 149 13.47 -5.50 19.35
C GLU A 149 13.04 -4.15 19.97
N GLU A 150 13.03 -3.08 19.16
CA GLU A 150 12.62 -1.75 19.60
C GLU A 150 11.14 -1.48 19.29
N SER A 151 10.49 -0.74 20.18
CA SER A 151 9.13 -0.21 19.96
C SER A 151 9.07 1.24 20.41
N GLN A 152 8.44 2.08 19.60
CA GLN A 152 8.31 3.51 19.88
C GLN A 152 6.93 4.00 19.44
N GLN A 153 6.35 4.90 20.24
CA GLN A 153 5.14 5.64 19.90
C GLN A 153 5.53 7.06 19.45
N TYR A 154 4.93 7.50 18.36
CA TYR A 154 5.16 8.82 17.76
C TYR A 154 3.84 9.58 17.63
N ILE A 155 3.91 10.91 17.58
CA ILE A 155 2.81 11.79 17.17
C ILE A 155 3.20 12.48 15.88
N ILE A 156 2.30 12.49 14.90
CA ILE A 156 2.48 13.20 13.64
C ILE A 156 2.52 14.70 13.92
N THR A 157 3.61 15.35 13.52
CA THR A 157 3.82 16.79 13.72
C THR A 157 3.75 17.58 12.43
N ASP A 158 4.08 16.96 11.30
CA ASP A 158 4.09 17.63 10.00
C ASP A 158 3.72 16.68 8.87
N LYS A 159 3.14 17.25 7.81
CA LYS A 159 2.89 16.58 6.55
C LYS A 159 3.08 17.57 5.41
N LYS A 160 3.91 17.21 4.45
CA LYS A 160 4.27 18.09 3.32
C LYS A 160 4.48 17.30 2.04
N ILE A 161 4.38 18.00 0.92
CA ILE A 161 4.84 17.51 -0.38
C ILE A 161 6.18 18.18 -0.67
N VAL A 162 7.16 17.37 -1.06
CA VAL A 162 8.51 17.81 -1.43
C VAL A 162 8.86 17.26 -2.79
N ASP A 163 9.83 17.87 -3.47
CA ASP A 163 10.43 17.34 -4.69
C ASP A 163 11.27 16.10 -4.36
N GLU A 164 11.33 15.11 -5.26
CA GLU A 164 12.10 13.88 -5.05
C GLU A 164 13.61 14.11 -4.89
N SER A 165 14.12 15.23 -5.36
CA SER A 165 15.52 15.67 -5.19
C SER A 165 15.79 16.29 -3.82
N ASP A 166 14.77 16.60 -3.02
CA ASP A 166 14.93 17.10 -1.67
C ASP A 166 15.30 15.97 -0.70
N LEU A 167 16.58 15.70 -0.59
CA LEU A 167 17.12 14.67 0.29
C LEU A 167 17.23 15.12 1.75
N SER A 168 16.91 16.36 2.09
CA SER A 168 16.97 16.88 3.46
C SER A 168 16.06 16.09 4.43
N VAL A 169 14.97 15.52 3.92
CA VAL A 169 14.04 14.69 4.68
C VAL A 169 14.65 13.36 5.15
N LEU A 170 15.76 12.94 4.55
CA LEU A 170 16.48 11.69 4.83
C LEU A 170 17.66 11.89 5.78
N GLU A 171 18.05 13.16 6.03
CA GLU A 171 19.22 13.47 6.84
C GLU A 171 19.14 12.83 8.23
N GLU A 172 20.32 12.41 8.70
CA GLU A 172 20.48 11.87 10.05
C GLU A 172 20.32 12.99 11.06
N GLU A 173 19.46 12.80 12.01
CA GLU A 173 19.29 13.69 13.15
C GLU A 173 19.54 12.92 14.45
N GLN A 174 20.22 13.53 15.39
CA GLN A 174 20.48 12.93 16.71
C GLN A 174 19.25 12.91 17.62
N THR A 175 18.17 13.55 17.19
CA THR A 175 16.87 13.52 17.85
C THR A 175 15.97 12.46 17.18
N PRO A 176 15.33 11.59 17.97
CA PRO A 176 14.47 10.55 17.39
C PRO A 176 13.32 11.18 16.61
N LYS A 177 13.19 10.76 15.38
CA LYS A 177 12.15 11.19 14.42
C LYS A 177 11.72 10.03 13.56
N LEU A 178 10.46 9.97 13.20
CA LEU A 178 9.93 9.06 12.20
C LEU A 178 9.58 9.84 10.94
N THR A 179 10.08 9.38 9.81
CA THR A 179 9.76 9.94 8.49
C THR A 179 9.12 8.84 7.61
N LEU A 180 7.85 9.01 7.26
CA LEU A 180 7.13 8.11 6.35
C LEU A 180 6.99 8.78 4.99
N ILE A 181 7.42 8.10 3.92
CA ILE A 181 7.47 8.67 2.57
C ILE A 181 6.67 7.81 1.60
N THR A 182 5.84 8.47 0.79
CA THR A 182 5.12 7.84 -0.32
C THR A 182 4.95 8.83 -1.48
N CYS A 183 4.40 8.37 -2.61
CA CYS A 183 4.00 9.26 -3.69
C CYS A 183 2.64 9.90 -3.39
N PRO A 184 2.41 11.20 -3.68
CA PRO A 184 1.11 11.84 -3.49
C PRO A 184 0.03 11.28 -4.43
N THR A 185 0.45 10.72 -5.57
CA THR A 185 -0.42 10.10 -6.57
C THR A 185 0.06 8.69 -6.93
N PRO A 186 -0.84 7.80 -7.41
CA PRO A 186 -0.46 6.45 -7.85
C PRO A 186 0.23 6.44 -9.23
N THR A 187 0.35 7.58 -9.87
CA THR A 187 1.03 7.78 -11.16
C THR A 187 2.44 8.32 -10.95
N ARG A 188 3.25 8.33 -12.00
CA ARG A 188 4.60 8.90 -11.93
C ARG A 188 4.53 10.39 -11.57
N THR A 189 5.27 10.77 -10.55
CA THR A 189 5.43 12.14 -10.08
C THR A 189 6.85 12.33 -9.56
N GLU A 190 7.37 13.54 -9.68
CA GLU A 190 8.62 13.98 -9.07
C GLU A 190 8.42 14.43 -7.62
N GLU A 191 7.17 14.38 -7.14
CA GLU A 191 6.81 14.77 -5.79
C GLU A 191 6.77 13.57 -4.83
N ARG A 192 7.08 13.84 -3.56
CA ARG A 192 6.94 12.89 -2.45
C ARG A 192 6.08 13.48 -1.35
N TYR A 193 5.11 12.69 -0.88
CA TYR A 193 4.36 12.99 0.32
C TYR A 193 5.15 12.48 1.52
N VAL A 194 5.53 13.41 2.39
CA VAL A 194 6.35 13.16 3.57
C VAL A 194 5.53 13.47 4.81
N LEU A 195 5.46 12.50 5.70
CA LEU A 195 4.83 12.62 7.01
C LEU A 195 5.93 12.48 8.05
N THR A 196 6.04 13.48 8.93
CA THR A 196 7.03 13.52 10.02
C THR A 196 6.33 13.37 11.36
N ALA A 197 6.89 12.55 12.24
CA ALA A 197 6.37 12.34 13.59
C ALA A 197 7.53 12.31 14.61
N ILE A 198 7.26 12.78 15.82
CA ILE A 198 8.22 12.79 16.94
C ILE A 198 7.72 11.84 18.05
N PRO A 199 8.62 11.30 18.90
CA PRO A 199 8.21 10.47 20.04
C PRO A 199 7.19 11.18 20.94
N VAL A 200 6.22 10.42 21.43
CA VAL A 200 5.17 10.92 22.35
C VAL A 200 5.78 11.56 23.59
N GLU A 201 6.87 10.99 24.13
CA GLU A 201 7.57 11.51 25.30
C GLU A 201 8.15 12.91 25.06
N GLN A 202 8.58 13.22 23.84
CA GLN A 202 9.06 14.57 23.47
C GLN A 202 7.90 15.53 23.29
N ALA A 203 6.81 15.09 22.67
CA ALA A 203 5.63 15.89 22.46
C ALA A 203 4.96 16.29 23.79
N THR A 204 4.98 15.39 24.78
CA THR A 204 4.42 15.65 26.12
C THR A 204 5.30 16.54 27.00
N ALA A 205 6.61 16.63 26.74
CA ALA A 205 7.49 17.57 27.41
C ALA A 205 7.16 19.03 27.04
N ASP A 206 6.69 19.27 25.83
CA ASP A 206 6.25 20.58 25.33
C ASP A 206 4.77 20.90 25.64
N HIS A 207 3.94 19.87 25.87
CA HIS A 207 2.52 20.02 26.22
C HIS A 207 2.04 18.85 27.10
N PRO A 208 1.75 19.03 28.40
CA PRO A 208 1.36 17.95 29.30
C PRO A 208 -0.06 17.45 28.98
N GLN A 209 -0.19 16.38 28.23
CA GLN A 209 -1.42 15.60 28.08
C GLN A 209 -1.17 14.11 28.30
N LYS A 210 -2.12 13.50 28.97
CA LYS A 210 -2.39 12.14 29.48
C LYS A 210 -1.58 10.96 28.88
N PRO A 211 -1.05 10.04 29.73
CA PRO A 211 -0.22 8.91 29.30
C PRO A 211 -1.00 7.88 28.50
N ALA A 212 -0.43 7.45 27.36
CA ALA A 212 -0.90 6.37 26.53
C ALA A 212 -0.55 4.99 27.11
N ALA A 213 -1.37 4.00 26.84
CA ALA A 213 -1.25 2.64 27.37
C ALA A 213 -0.05 1.89 26.74
N THR A 214 0.78 1.29 27.57
CA THR A 214 1.94 0.47 27.17
C THR A 214 1.47 -0.83 26.50
N ILE A 215 1.77 -1.03 25.23
CA ILE A 215 1.47 -2.27 24.49
C ILE A 215 2.64 -3.25 24.62
N SER A 216 2.38 -4.43 25.19
CA SER A 216 3.37 -5.50 25.32
C SER A 216 3.59 -6.23 23.99
N THR A 217 4.82 -6.28 23.52
CA THR A 217 5.30 -6.64 22.17
C THR A 217 4.81 -7.97 21.55
N PRO A 218 4.76 -9.13 22.22
CA PRO A 218 4.39 -10.38 21.55
C PRO A 218 2.88 -10.56 21.29
N LYS A 219 2.05 -9.93 22.10
CA LYS A 219 0.58 -10.00 21.97
C LYS A 219 0.08 -9.03 20.90
N ALA A 220 0.73 -7.88 20.77
CA ALA A 220 0.44 -6.88 19.76
C ALA A 220 0.70 -7.39 18.34
N ALA A 221 1.83 -8.05 18.08
CA ALA A 221 2.13 -8.61 16.75
C ALA A 221 1.08 -9.63 16.30
N LYS A 222 0.60 -10.50 17.21
CA LYS A 222 -0.42 -11.51 16.90
C LYS A 222 -1.82 -10.89 16.66
N VAL A 223 -2.20 -9.89 17.45
CA VAL A 223 -3.44 -9.13 17.27
C VAL A 223 -3.37 -8.30 15.98
N MET A 224 -2.20 -7.76 15.64
CA MET A 224 -1.97 -7.02 14.42
C MET A 224 -2.14 -7.88 13.17
N VAL A 225 -1.59 -9.09 13.13
CA VAL A 225 -1.77 -10.02 12.01
C VAL A 225 -3.25 -10.39 11.84
N GLU A 226 -3.96 -10.65 12.93
CA GLU A 226 -5.39 -11.00 12.92
C GLU A 226 -6.27 -9.81 12.46
N LYS A 227 -5.96 -8.58 12.89
CA LYS A 227 -6.66 -7.36 12.46
C LYS A 227 -6.41 -7.07 10.97
N GLN A 228 -5.19 -7.31 10.48
CA GLN A 228 -4.84 -7.16 9.07
C GLN A 228 -5.68 -8.10 8.18
N GLU A 229 -5.89 -9.35 8.59
CA GLU A 229 -6.77 -10.28 7.87
C GLU A 229 -8.22 -9.79 7.75
N THR A 230 -8.77 -9.14 8.77
CA THR A 230 -10.15 -8.65 8.75
C THR A 230 -10.33 -7.46 7.83
N VAL A 231 -9.41 -6.49 7.84
CA VAL A 231 -9.42 -5.31 6.94
C VAL A 231 -9.31 -5.75 5.48
N TRP A 232 -8.39 -6.68 5.18
CA TRP A 232 -8.23 -7.23 3.83
C TRP A 232 -9.48 -7.99 3.35
N LYS A 233 -10.16 -8.75 4.22
CA LYS A 233 -11.41 -9.46 3.88
C LYS A 233 -12.52 -8.48 3.48
N GLN A 234 -12.70 -7.40 4.23
CA GLN A 234 -13.75 -6.41 3.97
C GLN A 234 -13.52 -5.67 2.64
N GLN A 235 -12.28 -5.29 2.34
CA GLN A 235 -11.91 -4.63 1.08
C GLN A 235 -12.14 -5.52 -0.15
N SER A 236 -11.87 -6.84 -0.02
CA SER A 236 -12.09 -7.81 -1.10
C SER A 236 -13.55 -7.94 -1.50
N MET A 237 -14.45 -8.00 -0.53
CA MET A 237 -15.89 -8.14 -0.83
C MET A 237 -16.40 -6.97 -1.67
N LYS A 238 -15.95 -5.74 -1.38
CA LYS A 238 -16.30 -4.55 -2.17
C LYS A 238 -15.80 -4.66 -3.61
N ASN A 239 -14.58 -5.18 -3.82
CA ASN A 239 -13.99 -5.34 -5.15
C ASN A 239 -14.69 -6.42 -5.97
N TRP A 240 -15.03 -7.54 -5.36
CA TRP A 240 -15.80 -8.62 -6.00
C TRP A 240 -17.20 -8.15 -6.38
N PHE A 241 -17.87 -7.39 -5.50
CA PHE A 241 -19.17 -6.80 -5.81
C PHE A 241 -19.10 -5.86 -7.02
N LEU A 242 -18.08 -5.01 -7.10
CA LEU A 242 -17.88 -4.10 -8.23
C LEU A 242 -17.63 -4.86 -9.55
N LEU A 243 -16.84 -5.93 -9.51
CA LEU A 243 -16.63 -6.82 -10.66
C LEU A 243 -17.93 -7.50 -11.11
N PHE A 244 -18.75 -7.99 -10.18
CA PHE A 244 -20.06 -8.57 -10.50
C PHE A 244 -21.01 -7.54 -11.12
N VAL A 245 -21.04 -6.30 -10.61
CA VAL A 245 -21.86 -5.21 -11.18
C VAL A 245 -21.38 -4.88 -12.60
N ILE A 246 -20.08 -4.79 -12.85
CA ILE A 246 -19.51 -4.56 -14.17
C ILE A 246 -19.90 -5.68 -15.13
N LEU A 247 -19.73 -6.95 -14.73
CA LEU A 247 -20.11 -8.12 -15.54
C LEU A 247 -21.62 -8.14 -15.85
N PHE A 248 -22.45 -7.75 -14.90
CA PHE A 248 -23.90 -7.67 -15.09
C PHE A 248 -24.30 -6.57 -16.08
N ILE A 249 -23.68 -5.39 -15.99
CA ILE A 249 -23.88 -4.29 -16.95
C ILE A 249 -23.44 -4.71 -18.35
N ILE A 250 -22.31 -5.41 -18.47
CA ILE A 250 -21.80 -5.94 -19.74
C ILE A 250 -22.81 -6.89 -20.37
N SER A 251 -23.27 -7.87 -19.60
CA SER A 251 -24.26 -8.84 -20.06
C SER A 251 -25.56 -8.14 -20.52
N GLY A 252 -26.00 -7.13 -19.78
CA GLY A 252 -27.16 -6.32 -20.14
C GLY A 252 -26.96 -5.50 -21.42
N CYS A 253 -25.79 -4.91 -21.62
CA CYS A 253 -25.45 -4.15 -22.83
C CYS A 253 -25.37 -5.05 -24.07
N LEU A 254 -24.75 -6.24 -23.95
CA LEU A 254 -24.68 -7.22 -25.05
C LEU A 254 -26.07 -7.71 -25.46
N LEU A 255 -26.91 -8.07 -24.50
CA LEU A 255 -28.29 -8.49 -24.74
C LEU A 255 -29.13 -7.36 -25.34
N GLY A 256 -28.92 -6.12 -24.88
CA GLY A 256 -29.60 -4.92 -25.45
C GLY A 256 -29.18 -4.62 -26.90
N ALA A 257 -27.89 -4.70 -27.20
CA ALA A 257 -27.34 -4.51 -28.52
C ALA A 257 -27.86 -5.57 -29.51
N HIS A 258 -27.88 -6.85 -29.14
CA HIS A 258 -28.48 -7.92 -29.95
C HIS A 258 -29.96 -7.68 -30.23
N LYS A 259 -30.73 -7.24 -29.23
CA LYS A 259 -32.17 -6.98 -29.39
C LYS A 259 -32.48 -5.79 -30.28
N LEU A 260 -31.62 -4.76 -30.29
CA LEU A 260 -31.73 -3.61 -31.20
C LEU A 260 -31.38 -3.97 -32.64
N LEU A 261 -30.33 -4.78 -32.82
CA LEU A 261 -29.92 -5.25 -34.16
C LEU A 261 -30.98 -6.19 -34.81
N ASP A 262 -31.61 -7.05 -34.01
CA ASP A 262 -32.68 -7.93 -34.50
C ASP A 262 -33.96 -7.14 -34.89
N ARG A 263 -34.24 -6.00 -34.19
CA ARG A 263 -35.34 -5.11 -34.52
C ARG A 263 -35.12 -4.29 -35.80
N SER A 264 -33.89 -4.00 -36.16
CA SER A 264 -33.55 -3.27 -37.39
C SER A 264 -33.50 -4.18 -38.64
N ALA A 265 -33.52 -5.50 -38.44
CA ALA A 265 -33.50 -6.51 -39.53
C ALA A 265 -34.87 -7.08 -39.87
N SER A 266 -35.91 -6.73 -39.13
CA SER A 266 -37.32 -7.03 -39.42
C SER A 266 -38.04 -5.80 -39.99
#